data_b78bc6968e81559d913949bb1ff9f566
#
_entry.id   b78bc6968e81559d913949bb1ff9f566
#
_cell.length_a   1.000
_cell.length_b   1.000
_cell.length_c   1.000
_cell.angle_alpha   90.00
_cell.angle_beta   90.00
_cell.angle_gamma   90.00
#
_symmetry.space_group_name_H-M   'P 1'
#
loop_
_entity.id
_entity.type
_entity.pdbx_description
1 polymer ?
#
loop_
_entity_poly.entity_id
_entity_poly.type
_entity_poly.pdbx_seq_one_letter_code
_entity_poly.pdbx_strand_id
1 'polypeptide(L)'
;MKTTKNILFAFLLCFSYIAYSQTLVDEVIAIVGQNMIKYSELETNYTQSRSNSNNATQTRCDVLDNMLLNKLFLHQADIDSLEVADNDLDQEMDSRIRYMIQIYGSQERMERQMQKSLSEIRSQYRDIIKENMLIQQEQNKLTGDLKITPQEVVDFYKSIPQDSLPTIEEEYELTQIVKIPVVSAEEKELVKQKLNGYRDRILKGDKFSTIATLYSDDEASARKGGDLGFFTRGTMVGEFESIAFSLQPGEISPVFETKFGFHIVQMIERRGDQINCRHILLQPKVSALSLYNAKLYLDSIKSLIDSGKISFEDAIIKYSDDDSKINGGLIVNKNTASSRLLKDAINETIDNVDKVDFNSMKQGDITSAVEFKSELSNAYRLIKVKRKVEKHTVNLENDFDRLQQIALSDKRLKIIRKWAENLIAKTYIRINEKYIDCDFSINWLNSVNKNK
;
A
#
# COMPACT_ATOMS: atom_id res chain seq x y z
N MET A 1 55.90 -39.05 40.16
CA MET A 1 54.61 -39.76 40.02
C MET A 1 53.41 -39.04 40.68
N LYS A 2 53.55 -37.86 41.29
CA LYS A 2 52.44 -37.08 41.90
C LYS A 2 51.84 -35.99 41.02
N THR A 3 52.53 -35.53 39.98
CA THR A 3 52.13 -34.45 39.12
C THR A 3 51.22 -34.87 37.97
N THR A 4 51.28 -36.13 37.50
CA THR A 4 50.45 -36.67 36.44
C THR A 4 49.02 -37.03 36.87
N LYS A 5 48.78 -37.30 38.16
CA LYS A 5 47.41 -37.57 38.67
C LYS A 5 46.55 -36.34 38.80
N ASN A 6 47.15 -35.17 39.06
CA ASN A 6 46.39 -33.91 39.17
C ASN A 6 45.97 -33.34 37.83
N ILE A 7 46.76 -33.59 36.76
CA ILE A 7 46.42 -33.13 35.39
C ILE A 7 45.27 -33.97 34.83
N LEU A 8 45.21 -35.28 35.15
CA LEU A 8 44.10 -36.14 34.69
C LEU A 8 42.77 -35.80 35.39
N PHE A 9 42.82 -35.36 36.66
CA PHE A 9 41.62 -34.96 37.42
C PHE A 9 41.11 -33.58 36.97
N ALA A 10 41.99 -32.66 36.57
CA ALA A 10 41.60 -31.35 35.98
C ALA A 10 41.00 -31.52 34.58
N PHE A 11 41.43 -32.51 33.78
CA PHE A 11 40.87 -32.78 32.46
C PHE A 11 39.49 -33.45 32.53
N LEU A 12 39.21 -34.25 33.59
CA LEU A 12 37.88 -34.84 33.81
C LEU A 12 36.86 -33.84 34.33
N LEU A 13 37.29 -32.75 34.99
CA LEU A 13 36.37 -31.67 35.44
C LEU A 13 36.02 -30.66 34.33
N CYS A 14 36.84 -30.56 33.27
CA CYS A 14 36.53 -29.71 32.10
C CYS A 14 35.52 -30.36 31.13
N PHE A 15 35.27 -31.66 31.21
CA PHE A 15 34.34 -32.34 30.31
C PHE A 15 32.89 -32.38 30.81
N SER A 16 32.60 -31.87 32.02
CA SER A 16 31.23 -31.88 32.62
C SER A 16 30.42 -30.62 32.29
N TYR A 17 30.92 -29.67 31.53
CA TYR A 17 30.14 -28.57 30.95
C TYR A 17 29.79 -28.84 29.48
N ILE A 18 29.25 -30.03 29.18
CA ILE A 18 28.38 -30.15 28.01
C ILE A 18 27.10 -29.43 28.42
N ALA A 19 27.01 -28.14 28.13
CA ALA A 19 25.79 -27.40 28.13
C ALA A 19 24.81 -28.17 27.22
N TYR A 20 23.82 -28.83 27.80
CA TYR A 20 22.65 -29.24 27.08
C TYR A 20 22.10 -27.93 26.47
N SER A 21 22.39 -27.66 25.21
CA SER A 21 21.58 -26.80 24.40
C SER A 21 20.20 -27.42 24.39
N GLN A 22 19.37 -27.05 25.36
CA GLN A 22 17.96 -27.34 25.28
C GLN A 22 17.52 -26.66 24.01
N THR A 23 17.21 -27.45 22.98
CA THR A 23 16.38 -26.99 21.89
C THR A 23 15.10 -26.52 22.57
N LEU A 24 14.92 -25.21 22.60
CA LEU A 24 13.73 -24.60 23.17
C LEU A 24 12.57 -25.13 22.33
N VAL A 25 11.88 -26.14 22.83
CA VAL A 25 10.62 -26.62 22.22
C VAL A 25 9.65 -25.47 22.37
N ASP A 26 9.16 -24.96 21.26
CA ASP A 26 8.26 -23.82 21.21
C ASP A 26 6.99 -24.13 22.04
N GLU A 27 6.79 -23.37 23.11
CA GLU A 27 5.73 -23.65 24.08
C GLU A 27 4.35 -23.38 23.47
N VAL A 28 3.42 -24.34 23.56
CA VAL A 28 2.01 -24.13 23.19
C VAL A 28 1.34 -23.33 24.30
N ILE A 29 0.95 -22.10 24.02
CA ILE A 29 0.35 -21.17 24.99
C ILE A 29 -1.17 -21.17 24.95
N ALA A 30 -1.79 -21.58 23.84
CA ALA A 30 -3.23 -21.76 23.76
C ALA A 30 -3.60 -22.79 22.68
N ILE A 31 -4.81 -23.37 22.83
CA ILE A 31 -5.43 -24.28 21.85
C ILE A 31 -6.87 -23.84 21.67
N VAL A 32 -7.34 -23.76 20.42
CA VAL A 32 -8.73 -23.49 20.05
C VAL A 32 -9.16 -24.55 19.04
N GLY A 33 -10.03 -25.48 19.46
CA GLY A 33 -10.36 -26.66 18.66
C GLY A 33 -9.14 -27.54 18.41
N GLN A 34 -8.70 -27.62 17.16
CA GLN A 34 -7.48 -28.32 16.73
C GLN A 34 -6.29 -27.36 16.49
N ASN A 35 -6.52 -26.06 16.57
CA ASN A 35 -5.52 -25.04 16.23
C ASN A 35 -4.73 -24.64 17.47
N MET A 36 -3.40 -24.70 17.37
CA MET A 36 -2.48 -24.32 18.45
C MET A 36 -1.94 -22.91 18.21
N ILE A 37 -1.70 -22.19 19.32
CA ILE A 37 -0.95 -20.93 19.34
C ILE A 37 0.34 -21.18 20.11
N LYS A 38 1.47 -20.87 19.50
CA LYS A 38 2.80 -21.03 20.09
C LYS A 38 3.32 -19.72 20.66
N TYR A 39 4.21 -19.81 21.63
CA TYR A 39 4.86 -18.65 22.24
C TYR A 39 5.63 -17.82 21.21
N SER A 40 6.38 -18.46 20.32
CA SER A 40 7.12 -17.77 19.26
C SER A 40 6.22 -16.97 18.32
N GLU A 41 5.01 -17.51 18.05
CA GLU A 41 3.99 -16.88 17.23
C GLU A 41 3.44 -15.61 17.91
N LEU A 42 3.16 -15.69 19.22
CA LEU A 42 2.74 -14.54 20.01
C LEU A 42 3.80 -13.43 20.01
N GLU A 43 5.07 -13.75 20.28
CA GLU A 43 6.15 -12.77 20.34
C GLU A 43 6.42 -12.13 18.98
N THR A 44 6.31 -12.90 17.90
CA THR A 44 6.44 -12.38 16.52
C THR A 44 5.33 -11.37 16.23
N ASN A 45 4.06 -11.74 16.49
CA ASN A 45 2.92 -10.85 16.27
C ASN A 45 2.98 -9.61 17.18
N TYR A 46 3.39 -9.77 18.44
CA TYR A 46 3.56 -8.67 19.37
C TYR A 46 4.64 -7.68 18.91
N THR A 47 5.79 -8.18 18.47
CA THR A 47 6.88 -7.33 17.97
C THR A 47 6.45 -6.58 16.71
N GLN A 48 5.76 -7.27 15.80
CA GLN A 48 5.23 -6.68 14.57
C GLN A 48 4.16 -5.62 14.85
N SER A 49 3.25 -5.87 15.80
CA SER A 49 2.21 -4.90 16.15
C SER A 49 2.79 -3.62 16.73
N ARG A 50 3.83 -3.71 17.55
CA ARG A 50 4.50 -2.56 18.16
C ARG A 50 5.34 -1.75 17.19
N SER A 51 5.83 -2.35 16.11
CA SER A 51 6.54 -1.59 15.06
C SER A 51 5.62 -0.68 14.28
N ASN A 52 4.31 -0.88 14.38
CA ASN A 52 3.29 -0.03 13.79
C ASN A 52 2.93 1.10 14.77
N SER A 53 3.24 2.36 14.44
CA SER A 53 3.10 3.52 15.33
C SER A 53 1.69 3.68 15.95
N ASN A 54 0.65 3.19 15.25
CA ASN A 54 -0.73 3.25 15.71
C ASN A 54 -1.06 2.24 16.83
N ASN A 55 -0.22 1.23 17.07
CA ASN A 55 -0.46 0.13 18.01
C ASN A 55 0.57 0.06 19.15
N ALA A 56 1.27 1.17 19.42
CA ALA A 56 2.34 1.22 20.42
C ALA A 56 1.91 0.86 21.86
N THR A 57 0.62 0.95 22.17
CA THR A 57 0.03 0.63 23.48
C THR A 57 -0.45 -0.82 23.61
N GLN A 58 -0.47 -1.60 22.52
CA GLN A 58 -0.92 -2.98 22.54
C GLN A 58 -0.06 -3.86 23.47
N THR A 59 -0.73 -4.65 24.30
CA THR A 59 -0.10 -5.62 25.21
C THR A 59 -0.02 -7.02 24.56
N ARG A 60 0.74 -7.93 25.17
CA ARG A 60 0.74 -9.34 24.75
C ARG A 60 -0.64 -9.99 24.91
N CYS A 61 -1.40 -9.57 25.92
CA CYS A 61 -2.76 -10.05 26.16
C CYS A 61 -3.70 -9.64 25.02
N ASP A 62 -3.61 -8.39 24.52
CA ASP A 62 -4.42 -7.92 23.39
C ASP A 62 -4.08 -8.68 22.09
N VAL A 63 -2.80 -8.96 21.87
CA VAL A 63 -2.36 -9.75 20.72
C VAL A 63 -2.86 -11.18 20.82
N LEU A 64 -2.76 -11.79 22.01
CA LEU A 64 -3.26 -13.15 22.25
C LEU A 64 -4.77 -13.24 22.07
N ASP A 65 -5.54 -12.25 22.54
CA ASP A 65 -6.99 -12.17 22.35
C ASP A 65 -7.37 -12.22 20.86
N ASN A 66 -6.70 -11.40 20.05
CA ASN A 66 -6.88 -11.40 18.59
C ASN A 66 -6.47 -12.75 17.96
N MET A 67 -5.39 -13.38 18.42
CA MET A 67 -4.95 -14.67 17.91
C MET A 67 -5.96 -15.78 18.26
N LEU A 68 -6.50 -15.76 19.47
CA LEU A 68 -7.56 -16.70 19.91
C LEU A 68 -8.81 -16.56 19.02
N LEU A 69 -9.23 -15.31 18.75
CA LEU A 69 -10.37 -15.05 17.88
C LEU A 69 -10.11 -15.53 16.45
N ASN A 70 -8.93 -15.29 15.89
CA ASN A 70 -8.55 -15.77 14.57
C ASN A 70 -8.54 -17.31 14.50
N LYS A 71 -8.03 -18.00 15.52
CA LYS A 71 -8.07 -19.47 15.56
C LYS A 71 -9.50 -20.00 15.77
N LEU A 72 -10.40 -19.24 16.41
CA LEU A 72 -11.82 -19.58 16.49
C LEU A 72 -12.51 -19.45 15.12
N PHE A 73 -12.22 -18.41 14.35
CA PHE A 73 -12.69 -18.27 12.97
C PHE A 73 -12.18 -19.40 12.08
N LEU A 74 -10.90 -19.75 12.19
CA LEU A 74 -10.31 -20.84 11.43
C LEU A 74 -10.97 -22.18 11.79
N HIS A 75 -11.19 -22.45 13.08
CA HIS A 75 -11.89 -23.65 13.55
C HIS A 75 -13.33 -23.73 13.00
N GLN A 76 -14.06 -22.61 12.94
CA GLN A 76 -15.40 -22.59 12.37
C GLN A 76 -15.36 -22.76 10.84
N ALA A 77 -14.38 -22.17 10.15
CA ALA A 77 -14.21 -22.37 8.73
C ALA A 77 -13.98 -23.85 8.36
N ASP A 78 -13.23 -24.59 9.19
CA ASP A 78 -13.04 -26.02 9.04
C ASP A 78 -14.37 -26.79 9.23
N ILE A 79 -15.17 -26.43 10.25
CA ILE A 79 -16.49 -27.03 10.51
C ILE A 79 -17.45 -26.75 9.33
N ASP A 80 -17.42 -25.54 8.81
CA ASP A 80 -18.27 -25.10 7.70
C ASP A 80 -17.74 -25.60 6.34
N SER A 81 -16.62 -26.34 6.33
CA SER A 81 -15.96 -26.87 5.13
C SER A 81 -15.67 -25.80 4.09
N LEU A 82 -15.20 -24.64 4.54
CA LEU A 82 -14.77 -23.58 3.64
C LEU A 82 -13.46 -23.96 2.96
N GLU A 83 -13.39 -23.70 1.66
CA GLU A 83 -12.21 -23.97 0.84
C GLU A 83 -11.74 -22.70 0.12
N VAL A 84 -10.42 -22.61 -0.06
CA VAL A 84 -9.80 -21.57 -0.87
C VAL A 84 -9.35 -22.23 -2.17
N ALA A 85 -9.83 -21.72 -3.31
CA ALA A 85 -9.41 -22.21 -4.61
C ALA A 85 -7.91 -21.90 -4.83
N ASP A 86 -7.18 -22.86 -5.41
CA ASP A 86 -5.74 -22.69 -5.65
C ASP A 86 -5.41 -21.46 -6.49
N ASN A 87 -6.23 -21.15 -7.48
CA ASN A 87 -6.06 -19.95 -8.30
C ASN A 87 -6.15 -18.64 -7.49
N ASP A 88 -7.10 -18.55 -6.56
CA ASP A 88 -7.28 -17.37 -5.71
C ASP A 88 -6.11 -17.23 -4.72
N LEU A 89 -5.65 -18.36 -4.18
CA LEU A 89 -4.48 -18.41 -3.31
C LEU A 89 -3.21 -17.97 -4.04
N ASP A 90 -3.03 -18.41 -5.29
CA ASP A 90 -1.88 -18.03 -6.09
C ASP A 90 -1.92 -16.55 -6.49
N GLN A 91 -3.10 -15.99 -6.80
CA GLN A 91 -3.27 -14.55 -7.07
C GLN A 91 -2.96 -13.69 -5.84
N GLU A 92 -3.44 -14.07 -4.67
CA GLU A 92 -3.14 -13.37 -3.41
C GLU A 92 -1.65 -13.46 -3.08
N MET A 93 -1.05 -14.65 -3.24
CA MET A 93 0.39 -14.85 -3.09
C MET A 93 1.18 -13.92 -4.01
N ASP A 94 0.84 -13.86 -5.30
CA ASP A 94 1.50 -12.99 -6.27
C ASP A 94 1.37 -11.51 -5.91
N SER A 95 0.21 -11.11 -5.41
CA SER A 95 -0.03 -9.75 -4.93
C SER A 95 0.90 -9.39 -3.76
N ARG A 96 1.01 -10.28 -2.77
CA ARG A 96 1.88 -10.08 -1.60
C ARG A 96 3.36 -10.08 -1.97
N ILE A 97 3.77 -10.96 -2.88
CA ILE A 97 5.16 -10.99 -3.37
C ILE A 97 5.50 -9.69 -4.11
N ARG A 98 4.61 -9.19 -4.99
CA ARG A 98 4.82 -7.88 -5.67
C ARG A 98 4.97 -6.75 -4.66
N TYR A 99 4.12 -6.72 -3.63
CA TYR A 99 4.20 -5.71 -2.58
C TYR A 99 5.52 -5.80 -1.80
N MET A 100 5.96 -7.01 -1.43
CA MET A 100 7.26 -7.20 -0.76
C MET A 100 8.42 -6.75 -1.66
N ILE A 101 8.43 -7.12 -2.93
CA ILE A 101 9.46 -6.69 -3.90
C ILE A 101 9.50 -5.15 -3.99
N GLN A 102 8.36 -4.49 -3.97
CA GLN A 102 8.29 -3.03 -3.97
C GLN A 102 8.92 -2.42 -2.70
N ILE A 103 8.64 -2.98 -1.52
CA ILE A 103 9.23 -2.54 -0.25
C ILE A 103 10.75 -2.72 -0.25
N TYR A 104 11.23 -3.89 -0.69
CA TYR A 104 12.66 -4.21 -0.72
C TYR A 104 13.40 -3.58 -1.91
N GLY A 105 12.66 -3.03 -2.88
CA GLY A 105 13.18 -2.35 -4.07
C GLY A 105 13.58 -3.30 -5.21
N SER A 106 13.78 -4.60 -4.97
CA SER A 106 13.91 -5.64 -6.00
C SER A 106 13.81 -7.04 -5.38
N GLN A 107 13.53 -8.05 -6.22
CA GLN A 107 13.48 -9.46 -5.80
C GLN A 107 14.80 -9.92 -5.19
N GLU A 108 15.95 -9.59 -5.81
CA GLU A 108 17.26 -10.01 -5.32
C GLU A 108 17.61 -9.41 -3.96
N ARG A 109 17.15 -8.18 -3.69
CA ARG A 109 17.30 -7.58 -2.36
C ARG A 109 16.43 -8.26 -1.33
N MET A 110 15.18 -8.57 -1.69
CA MET A 110 14.26 -9.32 -0.84
C MET A 110 14.85 -10.69 -0.47
N GLU A 111 15.27 -11.47 -1.46
CA GLU A 111 15.87 -12.81 -1.26
C GLU A 111 17.13 -12.75 -0.38
N ARG A 112 18.02 -11.77 -0.61
CA ARG A 112 19.23 -11.57 0.22
C ARG A 112 18.88 -11.20 1.65
N GLN A 113 17.92 -10.31 1.86
CA GLN A 113 17.58 -9.83 3.20
C GLN A 113 16.80 -10.87 3.99
N MET A 114 15.94 -11.63 3.32
CA MET A 114 15.20 -12.74 3.92
C MET A 114 16.02 -14.03 4.00
N GLN A 115 17.20 -14.10 3.35
CA GLN A 115 18.07 -15.27 3.25
C GLN A 115 17.34 -16.52 2.71
N LYS A 116 16.39 -16.30 1.78
CA LYS A 116 15.54 -17.32 1.17
C LYS A 116 15.29 -17.00 -0.30
N SER A 117 15.21 -18.03 -1.12
CA SER A 117 14.76 -17.90 -2.50
C SER A 117 13.27 -17.56 -2.57
N LEU A 118 12.83 -16.99 -3.69
CA LEU A 118 11.41 -16.69 -3.93
C LEU A 118 10.52 -17.92 -3.76
N SER A 119 10.98 -19.11 -4.19
CA SER A 119 10.23 -20.36 -4.04
C SER A 119 10.08 -20.80 -2.58
N GLU A 120 11.10 -20.62 -1.76
CA GLU A 120 11.05 -20.90 -0.32
C GLU A 120 10.14 -19.91 0.40
N ILE A 121 10.19 -18.61 0.02
CA ILE A 121 9.29 -17.59 0.54
C ILE A 121 7.85 -17.97 0.20
N ARG A 122 7.54 -18.30 -1.06
CA ARG A 122 6.20 -18.76 -1.46
C ARG A 122 5.73 -19.97 -0.66
N SER A 123 6.58 -20.99 -0.54
CA SER A 123 6.24 -22.20 0.24
C SER A 123 5.94 -21.88 1.69
N GLN A 124 6.76 -21.04 2.32
CA GLN A 124 6.57 -20.65 3.72
C GLN A 124 5.29 -19.86 3.97
N TYR A 125 4.91 -18.97 3.04
CA TYR A 125 3.74 -18.11 3.21
C TYR A 125 2.43 -18.73 2.72
N ARG A 126 2.48 -19.84 1.95
CA ARG A 126 1.27 -20.44 1.36
C ARG A 126 0.22 -20.80 2.40
N ASP A 127 0.61 -21.50 3.46
CA ASP A 127 -0.32 -21.92 4.50
C ASP A 127 -0.84 -20.74 5.31
N ILE A 128 0.02 -19.77 5.62
CA ILE A 128 -0.36 -18.53 6.32
C ILE A 128 -1.39 -17.73 5.52
N ILE A 129 -1.19 -17.61 4.20
CA ILE A 129 -2.13 -16.90 3.32
C ILE A 129 -3.44 -17.65 3.24
N LYS A 130 -3.40 -18.99 3.10
CA LYS A 130 -4.60 -19.82 3.07
C LYS A 130 -5.42 -19.70 4.36
N GLU A 131 -4.78 -19.79 5.55
CA GLU A 131 -5.44 -19.56 6.83
C GLU A 131 -6.10 -18.18 6.90
N ASN A 132 -5.38 -17.12 6.50
CA ASN A 132 -5.92 -15.76 6.49
C ASN A 132 -7.13 -15.61 5.54
N MET A 133 -7.10 -16.25 4.38
CA MET A 133 -8.22 -16.23 3.44
C MET A 133 -9.44 -16.97 4.01
N LEU A 134 -9.25 -18.11 4.67
CA LEU A 134 -10.33 -18.84 5.35
C LEU A 134 -10.95 -18.01 6.48
N ILE A 135 -10.12 -17.37 7.31
CA ILE A 135 -10.57 -16.45 8.36
C ILE A 135 -11.39 -15.31 7.76
N GLN A 136 -10.91 -14.72 6.68
CA GLN A 136 -11.60 -13.63 5.99
C GLN A 136 -12.93 -14.06 5.38
N GLN A 137 -13.00 -15.28 4.80
CA GLN A 137 -14.25 -15.84 4.27
C GLN A 137 -15.28 -16.03 5.38
N GLU A 138 -14.88 -16.61 6.53
CA GLU A 138 -15.78 -16.80 7.66
C GLU A 138 -16.25 -15.45 8.25
N GLN A 139 -15.35 -14.47 8.38
CA GLN A 139 -15.72 -13.11 8.79
C GLN A 139 -16.69 -12.45 7.82
N ASN A 140 -16.48 -12.60 6.51
CA ASN A 140 -17.36 -12.06 5.48
C ASN A 140 -18.74 -12.72 5.51
N LYS A 141 -18.80 -14.04 5.72
CA LYS A 141 -20.06 -14.78 5.90
C LYS A 141 -20.88 -14.23 7.07
N LEU A 142 -20.19 -13.87 8.16
CA LEU A 142 -20.85 -13.32 9.35
C LEU A 142 -21.25 -11.85 9.23
N THR A 143 -20.44 -11.02 8.56
CA THR A 143 -20.57 -9.55 8.58
C THR A 143 -20.46 -8.87 7.23
N GLY A 144 -20.35 -9.61 6.10
CA GLY A 144 -20.14 -9.03 4.77
C GLY A 144 -21.30 -8.17 4.30
N ASP A 145 -22.53 -8.61 4.57
CA ASP A 145 -23.75 -7.90 4.18
C ASP A 145 -24.24 -6.90 5.23
N LEU A 146 -23.45 -6.66 6.29
CA LEU A 146 -23.85 -5.81 7.39
C LEU A 146 -23.96 -4.36 6.92
N LYS A 147 -25.15 -3.80 7.13
CA LYS A 147 -25.45 -2.38 6.86
C LYS A 147 -25.79 -1.68 8.17
N ILE A 148 -25.59 -0.37 8.18
CA ILE A 148 -26.01 0.48 9.28
C ILE A 148 -26.99 1.53 8.78
N THR A 149 -28.07 1.75 9.52
CA THR A 149 -29.06 2.77 9.21
C THR A 149 -28.63 4.13 9.76
N PRO A 150 -29.13 5.25 9.19
CA PRO A 150 -28.88 6.58 9.75
C PRO A 150 -29.29 6.70 11.22
N GLN A 151 -30.37 6.06 11.63
CA GLN A 151 -30.83 6.08 13.02
C GLN A 151 -29.82 5.38 13.96
N GLU A 152 -29.28 4.23 13.55
CA GLU A 152 -28.24 3.53 14.34
C GLU A 152 -26.97 4.37 14.49
N VAL A 153 -26.60 5.18 13.48
CA VAL A 153 -25.47 6.13 13.58
C VAL A 153 -25.76 7.20 14.63
N VAL A 154 -26.97 7.77 14.62
CA VAL A 154 -27.39 8.75 15.63
C VAL A 154 -27.41 8.16 17.03
N ASP A 155 -27.89 6.93 17.18
CA ASP A 155 -27.95 6.25 18.48
C ASP A 155 -26.55 5.90 18.98
N PHE A 156 -25.64 5.47 18.08
CA PHE A 156 -24.24 5.27 18.39
C PHE A 156 -23.58 6.58 18.86
N TYR A 157 -23.75 7.67 18.12
CA TYR A 157 -23.20 8.97 18.50
C TYR A 157 -23.68 9.42 19.87
N LYS A 158 -24.98 9.28 20.19
CA LYS A 158 -25.57 9.60 21.50
C LYS A 158 -25.06 8.71 22.62
N SER A 159 -24.55 7.51 22.31
CA SER A 159 -23.98 6.59 23.31
C SER A 159 -22.56 6.97 23.74
N ILE A 160 -21.88 7.83 22.97
CA ILE A 160 -20.52 8.30 23.29
C ILE A 160 -20.62 9.43 24.33
N PRO A 161 -19.89 9.33 25.47
CA PRO A 161 -19.83 10.44 26.41
C PRO A 161 -19.30 11.71 25.74
N GLN A 162 -19.90 12.83 26.03
CA GLN A 162 -19.59 14.13 25.38
C GLN A 162 -18.14 14.56 25.57
N ASP A 163 -17.56 14.29 26.73
CA ASP A 163 -16.16 14.55 27.09
C ASP A 163 -15.16 13.62 26.40
N SER A 164 -15.65 12.52 25.83
CA SER A 164 -14.85 11.54 25.09
C SER A 164 -14.88 11.78 23.57
N LEU A 165 -15.68 12.74 23.08
CA LEU A 165 -15.73 13.06 21.68
C LEU A 165 -14.42 13.75 21.23
N PRO A 166 -13.73 13.26 20.21
CA PRO A 166 -12.50 13.86 19.75
C PRO A 166 -12.75 15.22 19.08
N THR A 167 -11.74 16.07 19.14
CA THR A 167 -11.70 17.31 18.35
C THR A 167 -11.05 17.02 17.01
N ILE A 168 -11.71 17.45 15.94
CA ILE A 168 -11.18 17.39 14.57
C ILE A 168 -10.59 18.76 14.25
N GLU A 169 -9.37 18.76 13.76
CA GLU A 169 -8.71 19.97 13.27
C GLU A 169 -9.36 20.46 11.98
N GLU A 170 -9.05 21.68 11.56
CA GLU A 170 -9.57 22.26 10.32
C GLU A 170 -9.30 21.37 9.12
N GLU A 171 -10.36 21.03 8.36
CA GLU A 171 -10.34 20.14 7.20
C GLU A 171 -10.81 20.85 5.93
N TYR A 172 -10.21 20.45 4.80
CA TYR A 172 -10.56 20.93 3.46
C TYR A 172 -10.94 19.76 2.55
N GLU A 173 -11.98 19.93 1.74
CA GLU A 173 -12.15 19.19 0.51
C GLU A 173 -11.84 20.12 -0.67
N LEU A 174 -10.90 19.72 -1.49
CA LEU A 174 -10.39 20.50 -2.61
C LEU A 174 -10.68 19.78 -3.93
N THR A 175 -11.05 20.55 -4.95
CA THR A 175 -11.20 20.05 -6.32
C THR A 175 -10.30 20.84 -7.26
N GLN A 176 -9.88 20.23 -8.36
CA GLN A 176 -8.95 20.85 -9.31
C GLN A 176 -9.38 20.75 -10.76
N ILE A 177 -8.97 21.71 -11.55
CA ILE A 177 -8.90 21.65 -13.01
C ILE A 177 -7.44 21.72 -13.40
N VAL A 178 -6.95 20.71 -14.07
CA VAL A 178 -5.53 20.60 -14.46
C VAL A 178 -5.38 20.84 -15.96
N LYS A 179 -4.36 21.59 -16.34
CA LYS A 179 -3.92 21.71 -17.72
C LYS A 179 -2.47 21.30 -17.87
N ILE A 180 -2.25 20.21 -18.58
CA ILE A 180 -0.92 19.71 -18.93
C ILE A 180 -0.49 20.46 -20.21
N PRO A 181 0.70 21.10 -20.23
CA PRO A 181 1.15 21.79 -21.43
C PRO A 181 1.41 20.77 -22.54
N VAL A 182 1.00 21.13 -23.76
CA VAL A 182 1.24 20.31 -24.94
C VAL A 182 2.68 20.52 -25.41
N VAL A 183 3.41 19.41 -25.52
CA VAL A 183 4.74 19.43 -26.16
C VAL A 183 4.57 19.66 -27.65
N SER A 184 5.30 20.61 -28.22
CA SER A 184 5.21 20.96 -29.65
C SER A 184 5.71 19.79 -30.53
N ALA A 185 5.22 19.70 -31.76
CA ALA A 185 5.68 18.72 -32.73
C ALA A 185 7.17 18.84 -33.01
N GLU A 186 7.71 20.09 -33.01
CA GLU A 186 9.12 20.35 -33.20
C GLU A 186 9.99 19.80 -32.06
N GLU A 187 9.56 19.97 -30.81
CA GLU A 187 10.25 19.39 -29.63
C GLU A 187 10.24 17.87 -29.65
N LYS A 188 9.11 17.25 -30.01
CA LYS A 188 9.04 15.83 -30.22
C LYS A 188 10.00 15.30 -31.28
N GLU A 189 10.04 15.99 -32.42
CA GLU A 189 10.93 15.62 -33.53
C GLU A 189 12.42 15.77 -33.17
N LEU A 190 12.80 16.82 -32.45
CA LEU A 190 14.15 16.99 -31.93
C LEU A 190 14.59 15.85 -31.01
N VAL A 191 13.73 15.46 -30.10
CA VAL A 191 14.00 14.34 -29.19
C VAL A 191 14.12 13.00 -29.94
N LYS A 192 13.23 12.77 -30.90
CA LYS A 192 13.26 11.59 -31.76
C LYS A 192 14.55 11.52 -32.59
N GLN A 193 14.99 12.65 -33.19
CA GLN A 193 16.25 12.72 -33.92
C GLN A 193 17.45 12.45 -32.99
N LYS A 194 17.46 13.01 -31.79
CA LYS A 194 18.51 12.81 -30.81
C LYS A 194 18.60 11.32 -30.41
N LEU A 195 17.46 10.68 -30.16
CA LEU A 195 17.42 9.28 -29.78
C LEU A 195 17.80 8.35 -30.94
N ASN A 196 17.43 8.68 -32.19
CA ASN A 196 17.92 8.01 -33.38
C ASN A 196 19.46 8.11 -33.50
N GLY A 197 20.02 9.27 -33.21
CA GLY A 197 21.47 9.43 -33.15
C GLY A 197 22.16 8.55 -32.12
N TYR A 198 21.55 8.35 -30.96
CA TYR A 198 22.05 7.39 -29.96
C TYR A 198 21.93 5.95 -30.43
N ARG A 199 20.80 5.59 -31.06
CA ARG A 199 20.61 4.28 -31.67
C ARG A 199 21.68 3.99 -32.74
N ASP A 200 21.98 4.92 -33.62
CA ASP A 200 23.00 4.78 -34.66
C ASP A 200 24.39 4.56 -34.06
N ARG A 201 24.74 5.28 -32.99
CA ARG A 201 26.01 5.09 -32.28
C ARG A 201 26.10 3.67 -31.69
N ILE A 202 25.01 3.15 -31.10
CA ILE A 202 24.97 1.79 -30.54
C ILE A 202 25.11 0.75 -31.65
N LEU A 203 24.45 0.96 -32.78
CA LEU A 203 24.58 0.07 -33.96
C LEU A 203 26.00 0.07 -34.57
N LYS A 204 26.74 1.17 -34.37
CA LYS A 204 28.16 1.31 -34.78
C LYS A 204 29.15 0.76 -33.74
N GLY A 205 28.69 0.26 -32.59
CA GLY A 205 29.52 -0.43 -31.60
C GLY A 205 29.64 0.25 -30.22
N ASP A 206 29.00 1.40 -30.00
CA ASP A 206 28.93 1.95 -28.65
C ASP A 206 28.13 1.03 -27.72
N LYS A 207 28.54 0.94 -26.47
CA LYS A 207 27.82 0.11 -25.49
C LYS A 207 26.47 0.76 -25.13
N PHE A 208 25.39 0.04 -25.31
CA PHE A 208 24.03 0.49 -24.94
C PHE A 208 23.99 0.99 -23.51
N SER A 209 24.55 0.22 -22.57
CA SER A 209 24.59 0.58 -21.14
C SER A 209 25.29 1.92 -20.87
N THR A 210 26.37 2.24 -21.59
CA THR A 210 27.05 3.52 -21.44
C THR A 210 26.19 4.69 -21.92
N ILE A 211 25.54 4.53 -23.07
CA ILE A 211 24.63 5.55 -23.61
C ILE A 211 23.42 5.73 -22.68
N ALA A 212 22.84 4.64 -22.17
CA ALA A 212 21.74 4.69 -21.21
C ALA A 212 22.12 5.44 -19.93
N THR A 213 23.27 5.13 -19.35
CA THR A 213 23.75 5.77 -18.11
C THR A 213 23.99 7.28 -18.29
N LEU A 214 24.44 7.69 -19.47
CA LEU A 214 24.79 9.09 -19.73
C LEU A 214 23.61 9.95 -20.16
N TYR A 215 22.62 9.38 -20.82
CA TYR A 215 21.65 10.16 -21.57
C TYR A 215 20.18 9.76 -21.35
N SER A 216 19.87 8.67 -20.66
CA SER A 216 18.49 8.31 -20.38
C SER A 216 17.88 9.21 -19.30
N ASP A 217 16.66 9.69 -19.55
CA ASP A 217 15.87 10.46 -18.59
C ASP A 217 15.19 9.54 -17.53
N ASP A 218 15.21 8.22 -17.70
CA ASP A 218 14.82 7.27 -16.66
C ASP A 218 16.00 7.01 -15.71
N GLU A 219 16.13 7.84 -14.67
CA GLU A 219 17.23 7.75 -13.71
C GLU A 219 17.31 6.38 -13.00
N ALA A 220 16.18 5.71 -12.81
CA ALA A 220 16.13 4.45 -12.07
C ALA A 220 16.85 3.33 -12.83
N SER A 221 16.59 3.19 -14.13
CA SER A 221 17.28 2.22 -14.98
C SER A 221 18.61 2.73 -15.51
N ALA A 222 18.77 4.04 -15.76
CA ALA A 222 20.01 4.64 -16.26
C ALA A 222 21.23 4.27 -15.40
N ARG A 223 21.09 4.32 -14.07
CA ARG A 223 22.14 3.93 -13.10
C ARG A 223 22.59 2.47 -13.24
N LYS A 224 21.75 1.62 -13.87
CA LYS A 224 22.01 0.20 -14.16
C LYS A 224 22.27 -0.04 -15.65
N GLY A 225 22.60 1.02 -16.42
CA GLY A 225 22.83 0.91 -17.87
C GLY A 225 21.55 0.68 -18.67
N GLY A 226 20.40 1.11 -18.15
CA GLY A 226 19.09 0.98 -18.76
C GLY A 226 18.39 -0.36 -18.46
N ASP A 227 18.97 -1.24 -17.64
CA ASP A 227 18.45 -2.58 -17.35
C ASP A 227 17.14 -2.50 -16.53
N LEU A 228 16.08 -3.15 -17.05
CA LEU A 228 14.76 -3.22 -16.45
C LEU A 228 14.52 -4.53 -15.68
N GLY A 229 15.46 -5.50 -15.79
CA GLY A 229 15.27 -6.85 -15.26
C GLY A 229 14.26 -7.67 -16.05
N PHE A 230 13.92 -8.85 -15.52
CA PHE A 230 12.90 -9.72 -16.12
C PHE A 230 11.49 -9.24 -15.79
N PHE A 231 10.63 -9.22 -16.80
CA PHE A 231 9.20 -8.91 -16.66
C PHE A 231 8.32 -9.72 -17.61
N THR A 232 7.04 -9.86 -17.25
CA THR A 232 6.00 -10.53 -18.04
C THR A 232 5.11 -9.50 -18.73
N ARG A 233 4.22 -9.95 -19.61
CA ARG A 233 3.17 -9.11 -20.18
C ARG A 233 2.25 -8.58 -19.08
N GLY A 234 1.73 -7.38 -19.26
CA GLY A 234 0.89 -6.66 -18.28
C GLY A 234 1.69 -5.86 -17.24
N THR A 235 3.04 -5.90 -17.30
CA THR A 235 3.91 -5.16 -16.37
C THR A 235 4.22 -3.74 -16.83
N MET A 236 4.36 -3.54 -18.14
CA MET A 236 4.72 -2.27 -18.77
C MET A 236 3.54 -1.71 -19.58
N VAL A 237 3.66 -0.47 -20.06
CA VAL A 237 2.64 0.12 -20.95
C VAL A 237 2.59 -0.62 -22.28
N GLY A 238 1.38 -0.75 -22.86
CA GLY A 238 1.11 -1.60 -24.01
C GLY A 238 2.00 -1.36 -25.21
N GLU A 239 2.31 -0.08 -25.54
CA GLU A 239 3.19 0.29 -26.63
C GLU A 239 4.61 -0.21 -26.40
N PHE A 240 5.11 -0.11 -25.17
CA PHE A 240 6.44 -0.61 -24.81
C PHE A 240 6.48 -2.15 -24.88
N GLU A 241 5.49 -2.82 -24.32
CA GLU A 241 5.41 -4.29 -24.35
C GLU A 241 5.32 -4.83 -25.77
N SER A 242 4.49 -4.22 -26.62
CA SER A 242 4.34 -4.63 -28.02
C SER A 242 5.68 -4.65 -28.75
N ILE A 243 6.49 -3.63 -28.54
CA ILE A 243 7.82 -3.55 -29.16
C ILE A 243 8.81 -4.50 -28.48
N ALA A 244 8.91 -4.46 -27.15
CA ALA A 244 9.89 -5.24 -26.41
C ALA A 244 9.72 -6.76 -26.64
N PHE A 245 8.48 -7.25 -26.63
CA PHE A 245 8.19 -8.67 -26.86
C PHE A 245 8.35 -9.12 -28.32
N SER A 246 8.42 -8.20 -29.30
CA SER A 246 8.69 -8.53 -30.71
C SER A 246 10.16 -8.74 -31.03
N LEU A 247 11.07 -8.24 -30.18
CA LEU A 247 12.52 -8.28 -30.40
C LEU A 247 13.10 -9.68 -30.18
N GLN A 248 14.20 -9.96 -30.88
CA GLN A 248 15.07 -11.10 -30.63
C GLN A 248 16.21 -10.72 -29.65
N PRO A 249 16.81 -11.67 -28.92
CA PRO A 249 17.97 -11.40 -28.07
C PRO A 249 19.09 -10.67 -28.83
N GLY A 250 19.54 -9.54 -28.28
CA GLY A 250 20.55 -8.66 -28.90
C GLY A 250 19.97 -7.58 -29.82
N GLU A 251 18.74 -7.71 -30.28
CA GLU A 251 18.10 -6.78 -31.21
C GLU A 251 17.74 -5.44 -30.50
N ILE A 252 17.85 -4.33 -31.28
CA ILE A 252 17.53 -2.98 -30.82
C ILE A 252 16.35 -2.43 -31.63
N SER A 253 15.32 -1.99 -30.93
CA SER A 253 14.12 -1.42 -31.55
C SER A 253 14.40 -0.16 -32.37
N PRO A 254 13.54 0.18 -33.35
CA PRO A 254 13.38 1.58 -33.79
C PRO A 254 13.01 2.48 -32.60
N VAL A 255 13.11 3.81 -32.82
CA VAL A 255 12.56 4.80 -31.88
C VAL A 255 11.03 4.73 -31.92
N PHE A 256 10.39 4.60 -30.76
CA PHE A 256 8.94 4.60 -30.63
C PHE A 256 8.50 5.49 -29.45
N GLU A 257 7.24 5.94 -29.49
CA GLU A 257 6.66 6.84 -28.49
C GLU A 257 5.74 6.06 -27.54
N THR A 258 5.77 6.43 -26.27
CA THR A 258 4.77 6.05 -25.25
C THR A 258 4.30 7.31 -24.52
N LYS A 259 3.37 7.20 -23.60
CA LYS A 259 2.97 8.32 -22.73
C LYS A 259 4.13 8.91 -21.91
N PHE A 260 5.23 8.18 -21.74
CA PHE A 260 6.40 8.65 -20.98
C PHE A 260 7.45 9.35 -21.84
N GLY A 261 7.37 9.28 -23.15
CA GLY A 261 8.35 9.87 -24.07
C GLY A 261 8.78 8.90 -25.17
N PHE A 262 9.97 9.13 -25.70
CA PHE A 262 10.55 8.32 -26.78
C PHE A 262 11.54 7.30 -26.23
N HIS A 263 11.43 6.07 -26.72
CA HIS A 263 12.22 4.94 -26.27
C HIS A 263 12.99 4.28 -27.42
N ILE A 264 14.14 3.71 -27.07
CA ILE A 264 14.75 2.57 -27.76
C ILE A 264 14.97 1.47 -26.74
N VAL A 265 14.73 0.23 -27.14
CA VAL A 265 14.82 -0.97 -26.29
C VAL A 265 15.78 -1.95 -26.91
N GLN A 266 16.61 -2.60 -26.09
CA GLN A 266 17.39 -3.74 -26.51
C GLN A 266 16.97 -4.96 -25.71
N MET A 267 16.61 -6.06 -26.38
CA MET A 267 16.40 -7.35 -25.75
C MET A 267 17.73 -7.92 -25.29
N ILE A 268 17.84 -8.30 -24.03
CA ILE A 268 19.01 -8.96 -23.45
C ILE A 268 18.80 -10.48 -23.53
N GLU A 269 17.69 -10.96 -22.98
CA GLU A 269 17.41 -12.39 -22.82
C GLU A 269 15.90 -12.65 -22.77
N ARG A 270 15.50 -13.85 -23.25
CA ARG A 270 14.12 -14.36 -23.13
C ARG A 270 14.13 -15.68 -22.37
N ARG A 271 13.25 -15.82 -21.37
CA ARG A 271 13.04 -17.05 -20.58
C ARG A 271 11.56 -17.39 -20.56
N GLY A 272 11.12 -18.26 -21.44
CA GLY A 272 9.70 -18.59 -21.57
C GLY A 272 8.87 -17.37 -21.91
N ASP A 273 7.94 -17.01 -21.05
CA ASP A 273 7.05 -15.85 -21.13
C ASP A 273 7.64 -14.55 -20.55
N GLN A 274 8.82 -14.63 -19.93
CA GLN A 274 9.56 -13.47 -19.40
C GLN A 274 10.64 -13.00 -20.36
N ILE A 275 10.84 -11.69 -20.41
CA ILE A 275 11.94 -11.04 -21.13
C ILE A 275 12.73 -10.13 -20.21
N ASN A 276 14.04 -10.08 -20.42
CA ASN A 276 14.92 -9.06 -19.85
C ASN A 276 15.33 -8.08 -20.95
N CYS A 277 15.08 -6.80 -20.73
CA CYS A 277 15.39 -5.72 -21.65
C CYS A 277 16.13 -4.58 -20.94
N ARG A 278 16.84 -3.80 -21.74
CA ARG A 278 17.31 -2.48 -21.33
C ARG A 278 16.80 -1.43 -22.28
N HIS A 279 16.58 -0.21 -21.75
CA HIS A 279 16.02 0.86 -22.54
C HIS A 279 16.77 2.19 -22.35
N ILE A 280 16.55 3.11 -23.26
CA ILE A 280 16.88 4.53 -23.13
C ILE A 280 15.58 5.28 -23.37
N LEU A 281 15.21 6.11 -22.40
CA LEU A 281 14.08 7.03 -22.47
C LEU A 281 14.60 8.45 -22.67
N LEU A 282 14.01 9.17 -23.60
CA LEU A 282 14.14 10.64 -23.68
C LEU A 282 12.75 11.26 -23.62
N GLN A 283 12.58 12.21 -22.70
CA GLN A 283 11.34 12.96 -22.55
C GLN A 283 11.43 14.29 -23.29
N PRO A 284 10.45 14.63 -24.15
CA PRO A 284 10.38 15.96 -24.70
C PRO A 284 10.16 16.97 -23.58
N LYS A 285 11.01 17.97 -23.49
CA LYS A 285 10.87 19.00 -22.46
C LYS A 285 9.79 19.99 -22.87
N VAL A 286 8.90 20.31 -21.96
CA VAL A 286 7.90 21.35 -22.14
C VAL A 286 8.60 22.70 -22.24
N SER A 287 8.35 23.47 -23.34
CA SER A 287 8.88 24.79 -23.47
C SER A 287 8.23 25.80 -22.51
N ALA A 288 8.95 26.87 -22.19
CA ALA A 288 8.39 27.95 -21.39
C ALA A 288 7.12 28.56 -22.03
N LEU A 289 7.06 28.58 -23.37
CA LEU A 289 5.89 29.05 -24.11
C LEU A 289 4.69 28.10 -23.94
N SER A 290 4.91 26.78 -24.08
CA SER A 290 3.85 25.76 -23.87
C SER A 290 3.31 25.82 -22.44
N LEU A 291 4.18 25.97 -21.44
CA LEU A 291 3.81 26.14 -20.06
C LEU A 291 2.99 27.41 -19.82
N TYR A 292 3.42 28.53 -20.38
CA TYR A 292 2.71 29.81 -20.31
C TYR A 292 1.33 29.74 -20.98
N ASN A 293 1.22 29.08 -22.13
CA ASN A 293 -0.06 28.86 -22.82
C ASN A 293 -1.02 28.03 -21.99
N ALA A 294 -0.55 26.99 -21.25
CA ALA A 294 -1.37 26.22 -20.34
C ALA A 294 -1.93 27.10 -19.21
N LYS A 295 -1.11 28.02 -18.68
CA LYS A 295 -1.57 29.01 -17.69
C LYS A 295 -2.65 29.92 -18.25
N LEU A 296 -2.41 30.55 -19.40
CA LEU A 296 -3.38 31.43 -20.08
C LEU A 296 -4.71 30.70 -20.37
N TYR A 297 -4.63 29.43 -20.76
CA TYR A 297 -5.81 28.62 -20.98
C TYR A 297 -6.64 28.50 -19.70
N LEU A 298 -6.03 28.16 -18.56
CA LEU A 298 -6.72 28.08 -17.27
C LEU A 298 -7.25 29.44 -16.80
N ASP A 299 -6.53 30.52 -17.03
CA ASP A 299 -7.00 31.87 -16.71
C ASP A 299 -8.26 32.22 -17.54
N SER A 300 -8.35 31.76 -18.79
CA SER A 300 -9.55 31.91 -19.61
C SER A 300 -10.73 31.08 -19.09
N ILE A 301 -10.47 29.84 -18.64
CA ILE A 301 -11.51 29.00 -18.02
C ILE A 301 -12.01 29.61 -16.71
N LYS A 302 -11.07 30.13 -15.88
CA LYS A 302 -11.44 30.84 -14.66
C LYS A 302 -12.36 32.01 -14.94
N SER A 303 -12.07 32.80 -16.00
CA SER A 303 -12.93 33.92 -16.40
C SER A 303 -14.33 33.49 -16.83
N LEU A 304 -14.48 32.32 -17.48
CA LEU A 304 -15.79 31.73 -17.80
C LEU A 304 -16.55 31.34 -16.54
N ILE A 305 -15.85 30.77 -15.55
CA ILE A 305 -16.44 30.36 -14.27
C ILE A 305 -16.84 31.61 -13.47
N ASP A 306 -15.97 32.59 -13.33
CA ASP A 306 -16.22 33.83 -12.59
C ASP A 306 -17.39 34.62 -13.19
N SER A 307 -17.60 34.54 -14.51
CA SER A 307 -18.74 35.17 -15.20
C SER A 307 -20.02 34.34 -15.15
N GLY A 308 -20.02 33.18 -14.50
CA GLY A 308 -21.18 32.28 -14.38
C GLY A 308 -21.58 31.57 -15.67
N LYS A 309 -20.74 31.60 -16.73
CA LYS A 309 -21.01 30.93 -18.01
C LYS A 309 -20.87 29.43 -17.95
N ILE A 310 -20.10 28.92 -16.99
CA ILE A 310 -19.91 27.50 -16.74
C ILE A 310 -19.71 27.28 -15.23
N SER A 311 -20.19 26.18 -14.69
CA SER A 311 -19.86 25.79 -13.31
C SER A 311 -18.43 25.25 -13.22
N PHE A 312 -17.83 25.28 -12.04
CA PHE A 312 -16.48 24.68 -11.84
C PHE A 312 -16.54 23.17 -12.11
N GLU A 313 -17.60 22.52 -11.70
CA GLU A 313 -17.86 21.09 -11.86
C GLU A 313 -17.95 20.67 -13.34
N ASP A 314 -18.71 21.42 -14.16
CA ASP A 314 -18.76 21.20 -15.61
C ASP A 314 -17.41 21.48 -16.28
N ALA A 315 -16.69 22.48 -15.79
CA ALA A 315 -15.37 22.82 -16.30
C ALA A 315 -14.32 21.72 -16.01
N ILE A 316 -14.42 21.02 -14.86
CA ILE A 316 -13.58 19.83 -14.58
C ILE A 316 -13.77 18.79 -15.68
N ILE A 317 -15.01 18.41 -15.94
CA ILE A 317 -15.33 17.36 -16.92
C ILE A 317 -14.86 17.74 -18.32
N LYS A 318 -15.06 18.99 -18.69
CA LYS A 318 -14.83 19.47 -20.07
C LYS A 318 -13.38 19.82 -20.36
N TYR A 319 -12.63 20.34 -19.40
CA TYR A 319 -11.37 21.02 -19.65
C TYR A 319 -10.18 20.48 -18.87
N SER A 320 -10.41 19.61 -17.84
CA SER A 320 -9.31 19.02 -17.09
C SER A 320 -8.64 17.89 -17.86
N ASP A 321 -7.31 17.91 -17.88
CA ASP A 321 -6.48 16.83 -18.46
C ASP A 321 -6.16 15.72 -17.45
N ASP A 322 -6.49 15.90 -16.17
CA ASP A 322 -6.18 14.97 -15.08
C ASP A 322 -7.27 13.90 -14.89
N ASP A 323 -6.86 12.67 -14.57
CA ASP A 323 -7.77 11.54 -14.37
C ASP A 323 -8.74 11.74 -13.19
N SER A 324 -8.42 12.63 -12.23
CA SER A 324 -9.31 12.99 -11.13
C SER A 324 -10.65 13.55 -11.59
N LYS A 325 -10.77 13.99 -12.86
CA LYS A 325 -12.06 14.43 -13.46
C LYS A 325 -13.16 13.39 -13.33
N ILE A 326 -12.84 12.09 -13.33
CA ILE A 326 -13.79 10.98 -13.15
C ILE A 326 -14.46 11.06 -11.77
N ASN A 327 -13.72 11.54 -10.76
CA ASN A 327 -14.17 11.72 -9.38
C ASN A 327 -14.52 13.20 -9.06
N GLY A 328 -14.91 13.98 -10.08
CA GLY A 328 -15.23 15.41 -9.90
C GLY A 328 -14.02 16.28 -9.54
N GLY A 329 -12.81 15.91 -9.98
CA GLY A 329 -11.58 16.65 -9.74
C GLY A 329 -11.10 16.64 -8.30
N LEU A 330 -11.61 15.73 -7.45
CA LEU A 330 -11.22 15.65 -6.03
C LEU A 330 -9.71 15.42 -5.87
N ILE A 331 -9.09 16.23 -5.02
CA ILE A 331 -7.72 16.03 -4.58
C ILE A 331 -7.75 15.09 -3.37
N VAL A 332 -7.02 13.98 -3.45
CA VAL A 332 -6.96 12.98 -2.40
C VAL A 332 -5.55 12.85 -1.84
N ASN A 333 -5.43 12.61 -0.55
CA ASN A 333 -4.16 12.27 0.06
C ASN A 333 -3.69 10.89 -0.43
N LYS A 334 -2.51 10.83 -1.03
CA LYS A 334 -1.97 9.60 -1.64
C LYS A 334 -1.76 8.46 -0.65
N ASN A 335 -1.52 8.78 0.62
CA ASN A 335 -1.23 7.79 1.66
C ASN A 335 -2.51 7.22 2.30
N THR A 336 -3.55 8.07 2.47
CA THR A 336 -4.78 7.69 3.16
C THR A 336 -5.98 7.51 2.23
N ALA A 337 -5.85 7.87 0.94
CA ALA A 337 -6.93 7.94 -0.05
C ALA A 337 -8.13 8.82 0.40
N SER A 338 -7.96 9.66 1.42
CA SER A 338 -8.98 10.57 1.91
C SER A 338 -9.05 11.84 1.08
N SER A 339 -10.25 12.28 0.73
CA SER A 339 -10.50 13.61 0.15
C SER A 339 -10.62 14.71 1.22
N ARG A 340 -10.75 14.34 2.50
CA ARG A 340 -10.71 15.27 3.62
C ARG A 340 -9.25 15.47 4.02
N LEU A 341 -8.73 16.64 3.72
CA LEU A 341 -7.34 17.00 3.96
C LEU A 341 -7.27 17.86 5.22
N LEU A 342 -6.57 17.36 6.23
CA LEU A 342 -6.21 18.20 7.38
C LEU A 342 -5.35 19.37 6.90
N LYS A 343 -5.52 20.53 7.50
CA LYS A 343 -4.78 21.75 7.18
C LYS A 343 -3.27 21.50 7.10
N ASP A 344 -2.71 20.81 8.08
CA ASP A 344 -1.27 20.52 8.12
C ASP A 344 -0.82 19.50 7.05
N ALA A 345 -1.73 18.62 6.63
CA ALA A 345 -1.47 17.62 5.58
C ALA A 345 -1.65 18.16 4.15
N ILE A 346 -2.19 19.36 3.98
CA ILE A 346 -2.33 19.99 2.66
C ILE A 346 -0.95 20.13 2.00
N ASN A 347 0.07 20.55 2.78
CA ASN A 347 1.43 20.74 2.29
C ASN A 347 2.09 19.46 1.76
N GLU A 348 1.71 18.31 2.31
CA GLU A 348 2.20 17.00 1.87
C GLU A 348 1.45 16.46 0.65
N THR A 349 0.22 16.95 0.45
CA THR A 349 -0.69 16.47 -0.60
C THR A 349 -0.63 17.32 -1.85
N ILE A 350 -0.37 18.61 -1.72
CA ILE A 350 -0.42 19.60 -2.78
C ILE A 350 0.96 20.24 -2.98
N ASP A 351 1.59 19.98 -4.14
CA ASP A 351 2.83 20.64 -4.51
C ASP A 351 2.64 22.16 -4.68
N ASN A 352 3.64 22.94 -4.29
CA ASN A 352 3.65 24.42 -4.36
C ASN A 352 2.52 25.09 -3.53
N VAL A 353 2.14 24.50 -2.43
CA VAL A 353 1.15 25.06 -1.48
C VAL A 353 1.55 26.46 -1.00
N ASP A 354 2.84 26.72 -0.85
CA ASP A 354 3.37 28.05 -0.41
C ASP A 354 2.90 29.21 -1.31
N LYS A 355 2.42 28.92 -2.52
CA LYS A 355 1.85 29.91 -3.44
C LYS A 355 0.35 30.14 -3.26
N VAL A 356 -0.32 29.40 -2.36
CA VAL A 356 -1.75 29.50 -2.11
C VAL A 356 -2.00 29.63 -0.60
N ASP A 357 -2.57 30.75 -0.20
CA ASP A 357 -3.00 30.96 1.19
C ASP A 357 -4.38 30.37 1.43
N PHE A 358 -4.46 29.07 1.69
CA PHE A 358 -5.71 28.39 2.03
C PHE A 358 -6.35 28.92 3.30
N ASN A 359 -5.59 29.56 4.22
CA ASN A 359 -6.14 30.11 5.46
C ASN A 359 -7.14 31.24 5.19
N SER A 360 -6.86 32.07 4.20
CA SER A 360 -7.73 33.19 3.83
C SER A 360 -8.91 32.76 2.95
N MET A 361 -8.85 31.57 2.33
CA MET A 361 -9.87 31.09 1.40
C MET A 361 -11.10 30.58 2.15
N LYS A 362 -12.26 30.85 1.56
CA LYS A 362 -13.57 30.38 2.01
C LYS A 362 -14.06 29.27 1.08
N GLN A 363 -15.06 28.54 1.56
CA GLN A 363 -15.77 27.58 0.72
C GLN A 363 -16.30 28.27 -0.53
N GLY A 364 -16.01 27.69 -1.70
CA GLY A 364 -16.39 28.23 -3.01
C GLY A 364 -15.27 29.02 -3.70
N ASP A 365 -14.27 29.51 -2.98
CA ASP A 365 -13.16 30.27 -3.55
C ASP A 365 -12.31 29.43 -4.51
N ILE A 366 -11.81 30.06 -5.55
CA ILE A 366 -10.99 29.44 -6.62
C ILE A 366 -9.67 30.18 -6.72
N THR A 367 -8.55 29.44 -6.69
CA THR A 367 -7.21 30.02 -6.84
C THR A 367 -7.02 30.64 -8.23
N SER A 368 -5.98 31.46 -8.38
CA SER A 368 -5.36 31.67 -9.69
C SER A 368 -4.74 30.36 -10.19
N ALA A 369 -4.30 30.33 -11.47
CA ALA A 369 -3.58 29.17 -11.99
C ALA A 369 -2.24 28.97 -11.27
N VAL A 370 -2.11 27.83 -10.55
CA VAL A 370 -0.95 27.46 -9.75
C VAL A 370 -0.14 26.42 -10.49
N GLU A 371 1.16 26.66 -10.62
CA GLU A 371 2.10 25.69 -11.20
C GLU A 371 2.35 24.54 -10.21
N PHE A 372 2.41 23.33 -10.71
CA PHE A 372 2.78 22.14 -9.93
C PHE A 372 3.50 21.12 -10.80
N LYS A 373 4.17 20.15 -10.17
CA LYS A 373 4.84 19.04 -10.86
C LYS A 373 3.85 17.89 -11.04
N SER A 374 3.42 17.64 -12.28
CA SER A 374 2.68 16.42 -12.63
C SER A 374 3.63 15.23 -12.80
N GLU A 375 3.10 14.04 -13.03
CA GLU A 375 3.93 12.85 -13.29
C GLU A 375 4.84 12.99 -14.51
N LEU A 376 4.41 13.76 -15.51
CA LEU A 376 5.09 13.86 -16.80
C LEU A 376 5.90 15.16 -16.96
N SER A 377 5.42 16.26 -16.38
CA SER A 377 6.04 17.59 -16.56
C SER A 377 5.49 18.60 -15.56
N ASN A 378 6.03 19.82 -15.54
CA ASN A 378 5.36 20.94 -14.90
C ASN A 378 4.03 21.22 -15.62
N ALA A 379 2.99 21.48 -14.85
CA ALA A 379 1.63 21.77 -15.31
C ALA A 379 1.03 22.89 -14.48
N TYR A 380 -0.15 23.37 -14.88
CA TYR A 380 -0.93 24.33 -14.09
C TYR A 380 -2.25 23.74 -13.66
N ARG A 381 -2.77 24.21 -12.53
CA ARG A 381 -4.10 23.86 -12.01
C ARG A 381 -4.82 25.06 -11.40
N LEU A 382 -6.15 25.04 -11.48
CA LEU A 382 -7.04 25.80 -10.62
C LEU A 382 -7.49 24.90 -9.47
N ILE A 383 -7.53 25.42 -8.26
CA ILE A 383 -8.01 24.70 -7.09
C ILE A 383 -9.23 25.43 -6.53
N LYS A 384 -10.33 24.72 -6.30
CA LYS A 384 -11.52 25.23 -5.62
C LYS A 384 -11.65 24.62 -4.24
N VAL A 385 -11.91 25.44 -3.25
CA VAL A 385 -12.32 25.00 -1.92
C VAL A 385 -13.77 24.50 -2.01
N LYS A 386 -13.96 23.21 -2.20
CA LYS A 386 -15.27 22.58 -2.28
C LYS A 386 -15.99 22.62 -0.93
N ARG A 387 -15.25 22.33 0.14
CA ARG A 387 -15.73 22.37 1.53
C ARG A 387 -14.58 22.79 2.44
N LYS A 388 -14.91 23.61 3.42
CA LYS A 388 -14.04 23.98 4.53
C LYS A 388 -14.80 23.74 5.82
N VAL A 389 -14.21 22.98 6.73
CA VAL A 389 -14.78 22.70 8.05
C VAL A 389 -13.79 23.18 9.07
N GLU A 390 -14.18 24.16 9.84
CA GLU A 390 -13.38 24.71 10.93
C GLU A 390 -13.16 23.66 12.03
N LYS A 391 -12.14 23.86 12.83
CA LYS A 391 -11.87 23.02 14.02
C LYS A 391 -13.12 22.88 14.88
N HIS A 392 -13.52 21.66 15.19
CA HIS A 392 -14.74 21.38 15.93
C HIS A 392 -14.65 20.06 16.71
N THR A 393 -15.51 19.90 17.70
CA THR A 393 -15.77 18.58 18.31
C THR A 393 -16.63 17.77 17.37
N VAL A 394 -16.32 16.47 17.19
CA VAL A 394 -17.10 15.57 16.31
C VAL A 394 -18.59 15.73 16.50
N ASN A 395 -19.31 15.91 15.39
CA ASN A 395 -20.75 16.06 15.38
C ASN A 395 -21.42 15.43 14.16
N LEU A 396 -22.73 15.23 14.23
CA LEU A 396 -23.49 14.56 13.15
C LEU A 396 -23.60 15.38 11.86
N GLU A 397 -23.45 16.71 11.92
CA GLU A 397 -23.56 17.59 10.77
C GLU A 397 -22.32 17.49 9.87
N ASN A 398 -21.15 17.51 10.46
CA ASN A 398 -19.88 17.54 9.75
C ASN A 398 -19.24 16.17 9.55
N ASP A 399 -19.49 15.21 10.46
CA ASP A 399 -18.76 13.93 10.55
C ASP A 399 -19.64 12.71 10.37
N PHE A 400 -20.85 12.85 9.77
CA PHE A 400 -21.78 11.74 9.64
C PHE A 400 -21.14 10.50 8.99
N ASP A 401 -20.41 10.67 7.89
CA ASP A 401 -19.77 9.56 7.17
C ASP A 401 -18.70 8.87 8.03
N ARG A 402 -17.91 9.65 8.78
CA ARG A 402 -16.90 9.15 9.75
C ARG A 402 -17.59 8.37 10.88
N LEU A 403 -18.64 8.96 11.46
CA LEU A 403 -19.43 8.32 12.50
C LEU A 403 -20.12 7.04 11.98
N GLN A 404 -20.59 7.04 10.73
CA GLN A 404 -21.18 5.87 10.08
C GLN A 404 -20.17 4.71 9.98
N GLN A 405 -18.93 4.98 9.56
CA GLN A 405 -17.89 3.95 9.49
C GLN A 405 -17.53 3.41 10.87
N ILE A 406 -17.41 4.27 11.86
CA ILE A 406 -17.10 3.87 13.24
C ILE A 406 -18.26 3.05 13.84
N ALA A 407 -19.48 3.51 13.67
CA ALA A 407 -20.68 2.81 14.15
C ALA A 407 -20.88 1.44 13.46
N LEU A 408 -20.58 1.35 12.15
CA LEU A 408 -20.60 0.07 11.42
C LEU A 408 -19.53 -0.88 11.95
N SER A 409 -18.33 -0.37 12.23
CA SER A 409 -17.25 -1.15 12.84
C SER A 409 -17.62 -1.65 14.23
N ASP A 410 -18.19 -0.79 15.09
CA ASP A 410 -18.68 -1.16 16.42
C ASP A 410 -19.79 -2.22 16.34
N LYS A 411 -20.76 -2.04 15.43
CA LYS A 411 -21.82 -3.03 15.17
C LYS A 411 -21.22 -4.37 14.74
N ARG A 412 -20.21 -4.38 13.88
CA ARG A 412 -19.49 -5.57 13.43
C ARG A 412 -18.81 -6.28 14.62
N LEU A 413 -18.09 -5.52 15.45
CA LEU A 413 -17.42 -6.06 16.63
C LEU A 413 -18.41 -6.69 17.63
N LYS A 414 -19.57 -6.06 17.85
CA LYS A 414 -20.64 -6.61 18.71
C LYS A 414 -21.19 -7.93 18.19
N ILE A 415 -21.37 -8.04 16.88
CA ILE A 415 -21.84 -9.29 16.24
C ILE A 415 -20.78 -10.38 16.38
N ILE A 416 -19.51 -10.07 16.08
CA ILE A 416 -18.39 -11.01 16.21
C ILE A 416 -18.25 -11.47 17.65
N ARG A 417 -18.32 -10.58 18.62
CA ARG A 417 -18.25 -10.95 20.05
C ARG A 417 -19.37 -11.90 20.45
N LYS A 418 -20.60 -11.59 20.10
CA LYS A 418 -21.76 -12.46 20.40
C LYS A 418 -21.65 -13.84 19.72
N TRP A 419 -21.15 -13.86 18.49
CA TRP A 419 -20.88 -15.09 17.76
C TRP A 419 -19.78 -15.91 18.46
N ALA A 420 -18.67 -15.28 18.83
CA ALA A 420 -17.56 -15.92 19.53
C ALA A 420 -18.00 -16.52 20.89
N GLU A 421 -18.76 -15.78 21.70
CA GLU A 421 -19.30 -16.24 22.99
C GLU A 421 -20.14 -17.51 22.83
N ASN A 422 -20.97 -17.57 21.77
CA ASN A 422 -21.78 -18.75 21.46
C ASN A 422 -20.95 -19.97 21.05
N LEU A 423 -19.83 -19.76 20.34
CA LEU A 423 -18.94 -20.82 19.89
C LEU A 423 -18.00 -21.31 21.00
N ILE A 424 -17.48 -20.41 21.82
CA ILE A 424 -16.61 -20.74 22.97
C ILE A 424 -17.28 -21.80 23.88
N ALA A 425 -18.59 -21.67 24.06
CA ALA A 425 -19.34 -22.63 24.88
C ALA A 425 -19.33 -24.07 24.32
N LYS A 426 -19.02 -24.26 23.06
CA LYS A 426 -19.07 -25.53 22.31
C LYS A 426 -17.71 -26.00 21.81
N THR A 427 -16.68 -25.12 21.86
CA THR A 427 -15.35 -25.37 21.35
C THR A 427 -14.41 -25.74 22.49
N TYR A 428 -13.52 -26.71 22.28
CA TYR A 428 -12.44 -26.97 23.22
C TYR A 428 -11.43 -25.82 23.18
N ILE A 429 -11.26 -25.13 24.30
CA ILE A 429 -10.31 -24.04 24.46
C ILE A 429 -9.42 -24.28 25.66
N ARG A 430 -8.12 -24.21 25.49
CA ARG A 430 -7.14 -24.27 26.56
C ARG A 430 -6.20 -23.07 26.44
N ILE A 431 -6.00 -22.38 27.57
CA ILE A 431 -5.05 -21.25 27.67
C ILE A 431 -4.06 -21.62 28.79
N ASN A 432 -2.77 -21.35 28.54
CA ASN A 432 -1.70 -21.58 29.50
C ASN A 432 -1.90 -20.69 30.75
N GLU A 433 -1.58 -21.22 31.91
CA GLU A 433 -1.79 -20.53 33.21
C GLU A 433 -1.14 -19.17 33.29
N LYS A 434 -0.04 -18.95 32.55
CA LYS A 434 0.67 -17.62 32.46
C LYS A 434 -0.20 -16.50 31.87
N TYR A 435 -1.28 -16.84 31.16
CA TYR A 435 -2.15 -15.89 30.44
C TYR A 435 -3.59 -15.90 30.95
N ILE A 436 -3.90 -16.64 32.04
CA ILE A 436 -5.25 -16.70 32.60
C ILE A 436 -5.69 -15.34 33.17
N ASP A 437 -4.74 -14.55 33.69
CA ASP A 437 -5.01 -13.24 34.28
C ASP A 437 -5.05 -12.11 33.24
N CYS A 438 -5.00 -12.41 31.93
CA CYS A 438 -5.17 -11.42 30.87
C CYS A 438 -6.59 -10.86 30.88
N ASP A 439 -6.70 -9.53 30.76
CA ASP A 439 -7.98 -8.84 30.59
C ASP A 439 -8.41 -8.95 29.10
N PHE A 440 -9.02 -10.11 28.77
CA PHE A 440 -9.49 -10.39 27.42
C PHE A 440 -10.78 -9.64 27.11
N SER A 441 -10.93 -9.17 25.89
CA SER A 441 -12.15 -8.52 25.41
C SER A 441 -13.32 -9.50 25.25
N ILE A 442 -13.02 -10.80 25.13
CA ILE A 442 -13.96 -11.92 25.03
C ILE A 442 -13.70 -12.88 26.20
N ASN A 443 -14.74 -13.40 26.84
CA ASN A 443 -14.59 -14.31 27.96
C ASN A 443 -14.24 -15.74 27.50
N TRP A 444 -12.95 -16.00 27.27
CA TRP A 444 -12.39 -17.28 26.83
C TRP A 444 -12.44 -18.37 27.95
N LEU A 445 -12.52 -17.96 29.21
CA LEU A 445 -12.35 -18.86 30.35
C LEU A 445 -13.61 -19.62 30.76
N ASN A 446 -14.77 -19.23 30.23
CA ASN A 446 -16.03 -19.93 30.50
C ASN A 446 -16.05 -21.42 30.02
N SER A 447 -15.18 -21.79 29.08
CA SER A 447 -15.01 -23.17 28.61
C SER A 447 -13.99 -23.98 29.43
N VAL A 448 -12.98 -23.29 30.01
CA VAL A 448 -11.90 -23.92 30.78
C VAL A 448 -12.43 -24.54 32.10
N ASN A 449 -13.44 -23.94 32.72
CA ASN A 449 -14.03 -24.40 34.00
C ASN A 449 -15.02 -25.55 33.86
N LYS A 450 -15.41 -25.99 32.66
CA LYS A 450 -16.33 -27.13 32.45
C LYS A 450 -15.61 -28.46 32.26
N ASN A 451 -14.28 -28.47 32.16
CA ASN A 451 -13.46 -29.65 31.88
C ASN A 451 -12.45 -29.98 33.01
N LYS A 452 -12.72 -29.52 34.27
CA LYS A 452 -12.03 -29.99 35.48
C LYS A 452 -12.80 -31.08 36.19
#